data_560a068818d07dbf4a20544bac18c053
#
_entry.id   560a068818d07dbf4a20544bac18c053
#
_cell.length_a   1.000
_cell.length_b   1.000
_cell.length_c   1.000
_cell.angle_alpha   90.00
_cell.angle_beta   90.00
_cell.angle_gamma   90.00
#
_symmetry.space_group_name_H-M   'P 1'
#
loop_
_entity.id
_entity.type
_entity.pdbx_description
1 polymer ?
#
loop_
_entity_poly.entity_id
_entity_poly.type
_entity_poly.pdbx_seq_one_letter_code
_entity_poly.pdbx_strand_id
1 'polypeptide(L)'
;MLKNAFFDVYNKFKLHFYQEIFQRFQGREASLTTVETFCMEAIQALQRPTINEFAVFMGISTPNAAYKVGNLIRKGYLRKIQSQKDRREYHLEVTQRYMDYYNVSSSYVEKVMRTIRRYAALN
;
A
#
# COMPACT_ATOMS: atom_id res chain seq x y z
N MET A 1 6.43 28.31 8.60
CA MET A 1 7.73 27.85 8.12
C MET A 1 7.86 26.34 8.13
N LEU A 2 7.74 25.69 9.29
CA LEU A 2 7.80 24.23 9.36
C LEU A 2 6.74 23.55 8.52
N LYS A 3 5.52 24.06 8.54
CA LYS A 3 4.40 23.55 7.76
C LYS A 3 4.69 23.57 6.27
N ASN A 4 5.21 24.66 5.75
CA ASN A 4 5.53 24.79 4.33
C ASN A 4 6.69 23.87 3.92
N ALA A 5 7.70 23.76 4.78
CA ALA A 5 8.81 22.84 4.55
C ALA A 5 8.34 21.39 4.51
N PHE A 6 7.44 21.03 5.43
CA PHE A 6 6.86 19.68 5.45
C PHE A 6 6.08 19.39 4.16
N PHE A 7 5.23 20.32 3.73
CA PHE A 7 4.44 20.11 2.51
C PHE A 7 5.32 20.04 1.27
N ASP A 8 6.39 20.80 1.21
CA ASP A 8 7.35 20.71 0.10
C ASP A 8 7.97 19.33 0.01
N VAL A 9 8.45 18.80 1.14
CA VAL A 9 9.03 17.46 1.20
C VAL A 9 7.99 16.40 0.85
N TYR A 10 6.80 16.52 1.43
CA TYR A 10 5.71 15.58 1.21
C TYR A 10 5.31 15.55 -0.29
N ASN A 11 5.16 16.71 -0.91
CA ASN A 11 4.79 16.79 -2.33
C ASN A 11 5.88 16.21 -3.23
N LYS A 12 7.14 16.50 -2.95
CA LYS A 12 8.26 15.94 -3.70
C LYS A 12 8.31 14.43 -3.56
N PHE A 13 8.14 13.93 -2.34
CA PHE A 13 8.08 12.49 -2.07
C PHE A 13 6.94 11.86 -2.87
N LYS A 14 5.75 12.41 -2.77
CA LYS A 14 4.56 11.85 -3.42
C LYS A 14 4.71 11.79 -4.93
N LEU A 15 5.16 12.88 -5.55
CA LEU A 15 5.31 12.94 -7.01
C LEU A 15 6.40 12.01 -7.51
N HIS A 16 7.52 11.96 -6.81
CA HIS A 16 8.62 11.08 -7.18
C HIS A 16 8.23 9.61 -7.01
N PHE A 17 7.51 9.31 -5.95
CA PHE A 17 6.99 7.96 -5.70
C PHE A 17 6.05 7.53 -6.84
N TYR A 18 5.12 8.38 -7.23
CA TYR A 18 4.21 8.07 -8.33
C TYR A 18 4.96 7.87 -9.64
N GLN A 19 5.97 8.68 -9.89
CA GLN A 19 6.79 8.59 -11.09
C GLN A 19 7.54 7.25 -11.16
N GLU A 20 8.17 6.84 -10.07
CA GLU A 20 8.88 5.57 -10.01
C GLU A 20 7.95 4.38 -10.17
N ILE A 21 6.78 4.41 -9.51
CA ILE A 21 5.80 3.34 -9.62
C ILE A 21 5.27 3.25 -11.04
N PHE A 22 4.96 4.38 -11.66
CA PHE A 22 4.45 4.41 -13.02
C PHE A 22 5.47 3.81 -14.00
N GLN A 23 6.73 4.20 -13.88
CA GLN A 23 7.79 3.69 -14.75
C GLN A 23 8.01 2.19 -14.59
N ARG A 24 7.96 1.71 -13.35
CA ARG A 24 8.20 0.31 -13.03
C ARG A 24 7.08 -0.60 -13.51
N PHE A 25 5.84 -0.12 -13.44
CA PHE A 25 4.66 -0.92 -13.78
C PHE A 25 3.97 -0.48 -15.06
N GLN A 26 4.62 0.37 -15.84
CA GLN A 26 4.05 0.88 -17.09
C GLN A 26 3.76 -0.26 -18.07
N GLY A 27 2.57 -0.20 -18.67
CA GLY A 27 2.16 -1.17 -19.67
C GLY A 27 1.75 -2.53 -19.13
N ARG A 28 1.68 -2.68 -17.81
CA ARG A 28 1.24 -3.94 -17.19
C ARG A 28 -0.21 -3.83 -16.72
N GLU A 29 -0.98 -4.88 -17.00
CA GLU A 29 -2.37 -4.97 -16.54
C GLU A 29 -2.50 -4.97 -15.03
N ALA A 30 -1.42 -5.24 -14.33
CA ALA A 30 -1.38 -5.38 -12.88
C ALA A 30 -0.98 -4.12 -12.14
N SER A 31 -1.01 -2.95 -12.78
CA SER A 31 -0.74 -1.69 -12.07
C SER A 31 -1.88 -1.39 -11.09
N LEU A 32 -1.53 -0.79 -9.97
CA LEU A 32 -2.51 -0.44 -8.95
C LEU A 32 -3.11 0.94 -9.23
N THR A 33 -4.42 1.04 -9.10
CA THR A 33 -5.10 2.35 -9.07
C THR A 33 -4.85 2.98 -7.70
N THR A 34 -5.17 4.28 -7.57
CA THR A 34 -5.04 5.00 -6.29
C THR A 34 -5.88 4.34 -5.21
N VAL A 35 -7.12 3.97 -5.52
CA VAL A 35 -8.01 3.31 -4.55
C VAL A 35 -7.47 1.95 -4.16
N GLU A 36 -6.95 1.20 -5.12
CA GLU A 36 -6.34 -0.10 -4.85
C GLU A 36 -5.11 0.04 -3.95
N THR A 37 -4.31 1.09 -4.14
CA THR A 37 -3.17 1.37 -3.28
C THR A 37 -3.63 1.61 -1.84
N PHE A 38 -4.68 2.40 -1.64
CA PHE A 38 -5.25 2.62 -0.31
C PHE A 38 -5.72 1.30 0.32
N CYS A 39 -6.37 0.45 -0.47
CA CYS A 39 -6.82 -0.85 0.02
C CYS A 39 -5.64 -1.72 0.45
N MET A 40 -4.58 -1.75 -0.34
CA MET A 40 -3.40 -2.55 0.00
C MET A 40 -2.72 -2.04 1.27
N GLU A 41 -2.60 -0.72 1.42
CA GLU A 41 -2.02 -0.14 2.63
C GLU A 41 -2.84 -0.48 3.88
N ALA A 42 -4.16 -0.43 3.77
CA ALA A 42 -5.04 -0.80 4.87
C ALA A 42 -4.89 -2.28 5.25
N ILE A 43 -4.87 -3.15 4.26
CA ILE A 43 -4.72 -4.60 4.48
C ILE A 43 -3.38 -4.90 5.13
N GLN A 44 -2.33 -4.25 4.66
CA GLN A 44 -0.99 -4.41 5.25
C GLN A 44 -0.99 -3.96 6.72
N ALA A 45 -1.56 -2.81 7.02
CA ALA A 45 -1.62 -2.27 8.37
C ALA A 45 -2.43 -3.16 9.32
N LEU A 46 -3.50 -3.77 8.83
CA LEU A 46 -4.36 -4.66 9.61
C LEU A 46 -3.75 -6.03 9.87
N GLN A 47 -2.71 -6.40 9.15
CA GLN A 47 -1.99 -7.66 9.34
C GLN A 47 -2.90 -8.89 9.22
N ARG A 48 -3.07 -9.35 8.00
CA ARG A 48 -3.87 -10.53 7.65
C ARG A 48 -5.33 -10.44 8.11
N PRO A 49 -6.05 -9.38 7.72
CA PRO A 49 -7.46 -9.26 8.08
C PRO A 49 -8.32 -10.23 7.27
N THR A 50 -9.51 -10.52 7.78
CA THR A 50 -10.56 -11.11 6.97
C THR A 50 -11.14 -10.03 6.05
N ILE A 51 -11.92 -10.44 5.04
CA ILE A 51 -12.63 -9.48 4.17
C ILE A 51 -13.57 -8.61 5.00
N ASN A 52 -14.24 -9.21 5.98
CA ASN A 52 -15.17 -8.47 6.83
C ASN A 52 -14.45 -7.43 7.69
N GLU A 53 -13.31 -7.80 8.28
CA GLU A 53 -12.49 -6.85 9.05
C GLU A 53 -12.02 -5.69 8.18
N PHE A 54 -11.59 -5.99 6.96
CA PHE A 54 -11.19 -4.98 6.00
C PHE A 54 -12.37 -4.07 5.64
N ALA A 55 -13.55 -4.65 5.39
CA ALA A 55 -14.76 -3.89 5.06
C ALA A 55 -15.13 -2.93 6.17
N VAL A 56 -15.11 -3.41 7.43
CA VAL A 56 -15.43 -2.59 8.59
C VAL A 56 -14.43 -1.44 8.73
N PHE A 57 -13.16 -1.73 8.59
CA PHE A 57 -12.11 -0.70 8.68
C PHE A 57 -12.30 0.39 7.63
N MET A 58 -12.60 -0.01 6.39
CA MET A 58 -12.75 0.94 5.29
C MET A 58 -14.12 1.63 5.27
N GLY A 59 -15.07 1.16 6.07
CA GLY A 59 -16.42 1.70 6.09
C GLY A 59 -17.20 1.40 4.83
N ILE A 60 -17.00 0.24 4.22
CA ILE A 60 -17.69 -0.18 3.01
C ILE A 60 -18.43 -1.50 3.27
N SER A 61 -19.36 -1.84 2.37
CA SER A 61 -20.09 -3.09 2.48
C SER A 61 -19.18 -4.29 2.22
N THR A 62 -19.53 -5.45 2.78
CA THR A 62 -18.79 -6.68 2.55
C THR A 62 -18.75 -7.06 1.06
N PRO A 63 -19.87 -6.98 0.30
CA PRO A 63 -19.78 -7.23 -1.14
C PRO A 63 -18.84 -6.28 -1.89
N ASN A 64 -18.82 -5.01 -1.53
CA ASN A 64 -17.91 -4.03 -2.13
C ASN A 64 -16.45 -4.38 -1.80
N ALA A 65 -16.18 -4.73 -0.54
CA ALA A 65 -14.86 -5.17 -0.12
C ALA A 65 -14.43 -6.42 -0.88
N ALA A 66 -15.32 -7.40 -1.01
CA ALA A 66 -15.03 -8.63 -1.73
C ALA A 66 -14.70 -8.37 -3.20
N TYR A 67 -15.40 -7.43 -3.83
CA TYR A 67 -15.13 -7.04 -5.21
C TYR A 67 -13.72 -6.45 -5.35
N LYS A 68 -13.37 -5.52 -4.48
CA LYS A 68 -12.04 -4.88 -4.48
C LYS A 68 -10.93 -5.90 -4.21
N VAL A 69 -11.14 -6.76 -3.23
CA VAL A 69 -10.19 -7.83 -2.89
C VAL A 69 -10.02 -8.80 -4.07
N GLY A 70 -11.13 -9.17 -4.72
CA GLY A 70 -11.08 -10.03 -5.89
C GLY A 70 -10.22 -9.46 -7.01
N ASN A 71 -10.31 -8.16 -7.27
CA ASN A 71 -9.47 -7.48 -8.25
C ASN A 71 -7.99 -7.55 -7.88
N LEU A 72 -7.68 -7.34 -6.59
CA LEU A 72 -6.30 -7.39 -6.11
C LEU A 72 -5.72 -8.79 -6.15
N ILE A 73 -6.54 -9.81 -5.90
CA ILE A 73 -6.13 -11.21 -6.04
C ILE A 73 -5.82 -11.52 -7.50
N ARG A 74 -6.68 -11.09 -8.43
CA ARG A 74 -6.44 -11.31 -9.87
C ARG A 74 -5.16 -10.64 -10.35
N LYS A 75 -4.83 -9.47 -9.79
CA LYS A 75 -3.61 -8.75 -10.13
C LYS A 75 -2.37 -9.33 -9.46
N GLY A 76 -2.53 -10.29 -8.57
CA GLY A 76 -1.44 -10.99 -7.91
C GLY A 76 -0.87 -10.28 -6.69
N TYR A 77 -1.57 -9.30 -6.13
CA TYR A 77 -1.12 -8.56 -4.96
C TYR A 77 -1.60 -9.13 -3.63
N LEU A 78 -2.71 -9.88 -3.66
CA LEU A 78 -3.29 -10.52 -2.48
C LEU A 78 -3.56 -11.98 -2.75
N ARG A 79 -3.59 -12.76 -1.68
CA ARG A 79 -4.09 -14.13 -1.71
C ARG A 79 -4.92 -14.39 -0.46
N LYS A 80 -5.81 -15.37 -0.53
CA LYS A 80 -6.60 -15.83 0.60
C LYS A 80 -5.91 -17.00 1.25
N ILE A 81 -5.83 -16.97 2.58
CA ILE A 81 -5.29 -18.08 3.36
C ILE A 81 -6.38 -18.56 4.30
N GLN A 82 -6.69 -19.86 4.22
CA GLN A 82 -7.67 -20.46 5.08
C GLN A 82 -7.13 -20.52 6.52
N SER A 83 -7.98 -20.13 7.49
CA SER A 83 -7.63 -20.21 8.89
C SER A 83 -7.55 -21.66 9.34
N GLN A 84 -6.52 -21.99 10.11
CA GLN A 84 -6.39 -23.34 10.70
C GLN A 84 -7.38 -23.55 11.85
N LYS A 85 -7.76 -22.46 12.53
CA LYS A 85 -8.69 -22.52 13.66
C LYS A 85 -10.13 -22.66 13.22
N ASP A 86 -10.53 -21.99 12.15
CA ASP A 86 -11.87 -22.07 11.59
C ASP A 86 -11.76 -22.12 10.07
N ARG A 87 -12.05 -23.28 9.49
CA ARG A 87 -11.92 -23.52 8.05
C ARG A 87 -12.90 -22.71 7.21
N ARG A 88 -13.90 -22.10 7.84
CA ARG A 88 -14.85 -21.23 7.16
C ARG A 88 -14.32 -19.81 7.00
N GLU A 89 -13.24 -19.48 7.69
CA GLU A 89 -12.66 -18.15 7.73
C GLU A 89 -11.39 -18.09 6.89
N TYR A 90 -11.29 -17.05 6.07
CA TYR A 90 -10.14 -16.78 5.24
C TYR A 90 -9.55 -15.42 5.58
N HIS A 91 -8.23 -15.37 5.65
CA HIS A 91 -7.49 -14.13 5.88
C HIS A 91 -6.81 -13.69 4.59
N LEU A 92 -6.62 -12.39 4.46
CA LEU A 92 -5.94 -11.80 3.32
C LEU A 92 -4.45 -11.67 3.64
N GLU A 93 -3.62 -12.08 2.69
CA GLU A 93 -2.17 -11.97 2.84
C GLU A 93 -1.61 -11.25 1.63
N VAL A 94 -0.70 -10.30 1.87
CA VAL A 94 0.01 -9.61 0.79
C VAL A 94 1.03 -10.57 0.17
N THR A 95 1.21 -10.45 -1.14
CA THR A 95 2.14 -11.31 -1.88
C THR A 95 3.50 -10.64 -2.01
N GLN A 96 4.49 -11.42 -2.46
CA GLN A 96 5.81 -10.88 -2.74
C GLN A 96 5.74 -9.76 -3.78
N ARG A 97 4.82 -9.86 -4.73
CA ARG A 97 4.62 -8.82 -5.74
C ARG A 97 4.29 -7.47 -5.10
N TYR A 98 3.42 -7.47 -4.07
CA TYR A 98 3.14 -6.24 -3.34
C TYR A 98 4.33 -5.78 -2.52
N MET A 99 5.06 -6.70 -1.91
CA MET A 99 6.24 -6.34 -1.12
C MET A 99 7.30 -5.67 -1.98
N ASP A 100 7.47 -6.09 -3.22
CA ASP A 100 8.39 -5.43 -4.16
C ASP A 100 7.94 -4.00 -4.44
N TYR A 101 6.65 -3.80 -4.61
CA TYR A 101 6.06 -2.46 -4.76
C TYR A 101 6.30 -1.61 -3.51
N TYR A 102 6.03 -2.18 -2.34
CA TYR A 102 6.22 -1.52 -1.05
C TYR A 102 7.68 -1.15 -0.81
N ASN A 103 8.61 -2.01 -1.17
CA ASN A 103 10.05 -1.78 -0.98
C ASN A 103 10.55 -0.59 -1.80
N VAL A 104 10.01 -0.36 -2.98
CA VAL A 104 10.32 0.84 -3.75
C VAL A 104 9.94 2.09 -2.95
N SER A 105 8.75 2.10 -2.37
CA SER A 105 8.26 3.20 -1.54
C SER A 105 9.15 3.40 -0.31
N SER A 106 9.44 2.32 0.40
CA SER A 106 10.24 2.34 1.63
C SER A 106 11.66 2.86 1.36
N SER A 107 12.26 2.43 0.28
CA SER A 107 13.59 2.88 -0.12
C SER A 107 13.62 4.40 -0.36
N TYR A 108 12.58 4.93 -0.98
CA TYR A 108 12.49 6.38 -1.22
C TYR A 108 12.28 7.15 0.08
N VAL A 109 11.48 6.63 1.00
CA VAL A 109 11.28 7.24 2.32
C VAL A 109 12.62 7.37 3.06
N GLU A 110 13.42 6.31 3.06
CA GLU A 110 14.75 6.35 3.68
C GLU A 110 15.63 7.43 3.08
N LYS A 111 15.59 7.57 1.76
CA LYS A 111 16.35 8.59 1.04
C LYS A 111 15.94 9.99 1.47
N VAL A 112 14.63 10.23 1.57
CA VAL A 112 14.09 11.51 2.02
C VAL A 112 14.50 11.79 3.48
N MET A 113 14.40 10.78 4.35
CA MET A 113 14.77 10.93 5.76
C MET A 113 16.24 11.27 5.93
N ARG A 114 17.13 10.68 5.14
CA ARG A 114 18.54 11.02 5.17
C ARG A 114 18.79 12.47 4.77
N THR A 115 18.05 12.96 3.78
CA THR A 115 18.13 14.35 3.35
C THR A 115 17.69 15.29 4.45
N ILE A 116 16.58 14.98 5.12
CA ILE A 116 16.06 15.79 6.25
C ILE A 116 17.07 15.84 7.39
N ARG A 117 17.67 14.70 7.75
CA ARG A 117 18.68 14.64 8.81
C ARG A 117 19.89 15.50 8.49
N ARG A 118 20.29 15.52 7.23
CA ARG A 118 21.41 16.36 6.78
C ARG A 118 21.12 17.84 6.99
N TYR A 119 19.90 18.28 6.62
CA TYR A 119 19.49 19.66 6.86
C TYR A 119 19.39 19.98 8.34
N ALA A 120 18.87 19.09 9.15
CA ALA A 120 18.77 19.29 10.60
C ALA A 120 20.15 19.40 11.24
N ALA A 121 21.14 18.65 10.76
CA ALA A 121 22.50 18.69 11.28
C ALA A 121 23.23 19.99 10.93
N LEU A 122 22.82 20.67 9.87
CA LEU A 122 23.43 21.95 9.44
C LEU A 122 22.88 23.15 10.23
N ASN A 123 21.77 22.99 10.90
CA ASN A 123 21.16 24.03 11.72
C ASN A 123 21.45 23.79 13.20
#